data_dc2b10e0114c5a13f42e68875b95f042
#
_entry.id   dc2b10e0114c5a13f42e68875b95f042
#
_cell.length_a   1.000
_cell.length_b   1.000
_cell.length_c   1.000
_cell.angle_alpha   90.00
_cell.angle_beta   90.00
_cell.angle_gamma   90.00
#
_symmetry.space_group_name_H-M   'P 1'
#
loop_
_entity.id
_entity.type
_entity.pdbx_description
1 polymer ?
#
loop_
_entity_poly.entity_id
_entity_poly.type
_entity_poly.pdbx_seq_one_letter_code
_entity_poly.pdbx_strand_id
1 'polypeptide(L)'
;MATILVVDDEPAIIDALTYNLEKNLYRTLVALDGERALEIARRENPDLIILDIMLPARDGIEVCRILRQESDVPIIMLTARDEELDRVLGLEIGADDYVVKPFSMRELMARVKTVLRRSQTMSVQSDKPITVEKLTLDPGRHEARYHDEALSLSALEFDLLFCLARHAGQVMTREQLLDQVWGYDYFGDTRVVDTAIKRLRGKLKQSSDHPETLVITVRGVGYKLDSKN
;
A
#
# COMPACT_ATOMS: atom_id res chain seq x y z
N MET A 1 18.33 -6.23 -5.76
CA MET A 1 18.04 -4.99 -6.51
C MET A 1 16.55 -5.03 -6.80
N ALA A 2 15.77 -4.07 -6.30
CA ALA A 2 14.33 -4.11 -6.49
C ALA A 2 13.96 -3.78 -7.95
N THR A 3 12.93 -4.46 -8.45
CA THR A 3 12.40 -4.32 -9.81
C THR A 3 11.10 -3.52 -9.76
N ILE A 4 11.02 -2.43 -10.52
CA ILE A 4 9.86 -1.54 -10.56
C ILE A 4 9.28 -1.54 -11.98
N LEU A 5 7.99 -1.82 -12.08
CA LEU A 5 7.24 -1.69 -13.32
C LEU A 5 6.65 -0.28 -13.40
N VAL A 6 7.01 0.45 -14.45
CA VAL A 6 6.48 1.78 -14.79
C VAL A 6 5.46 1.61 -15.91
N VAL A 7 4.25 2.11 -15.69
CA VAL A 7 3.14 2.01 -16.64
C VAL A 7 2.57 3.40 -16.89
N ASP A 8 2.83 3.93 -18.06
CA ASP A 8 2.38 5.24 -18.52
C ASP A 8 2.40 5.25 -20.04
N ASP A 9 1.51 5.94 -20.73
CA ASP A 9 1.51 6.04 -22.19
C ASP A 9 2.31 7.26 -22.71
N GLU A 10 2.75 8.15 -21.80
CA GLU A 10 3.55 9.32 -22.11
C GLU A 10 5.06 9.00 -22.09
N PRO A 11 5.77 8.98 -23.26
CA PRO A 11 7.20 8.66 -23.29
C PRO A 11 8.06 9.56 -22.41
N ALA A 12 7.72 10.86 -22.32
CA ALA A 12 8.46 11.81 -21.51
C ALA A 12 8.42 11.49 -20.01
N ILE A 13 7.28 10.97 -19.53
CA ILE A 13 7.12 10.54 -18.12
C ILE A 13 7.92 9.26 -17.89
N ILE A 14 7.82 8.29 -18.81
CA ILE A 14 8.58 7.03 -18.75
C ILE A 14 10.08 7.30 -18.70
N ASP A 15 10.61 8.13 -19.59
CA ASP A 15 12.03 8.46 -19.65
C ASP A 15 12.49 9.10 -18.34
N ALA A 16 11.71 10.07 -17.82
CA ALA A 16 12.03 10.73 -16.57
C ALA A 16 11.99 9.78 -15.37
N LEU A 17 11.00 8.90 -15.30
CA LEU A 17 10.87 7.91 -14.23
C LEU A 17 11.99 6.88 -14.30
N THR A 18 12.21 6.27 -15.46
CA THR A 18 13.25 5.26 -15.69
C THR A 18 14.61 5.80 -15.32
N TYR A 19 14.99 6.99 -15.83
CA TYR A 19 16.26 7.62 -15.50
C TYR A 19 16.47 7.79 -13.98
N ASN A 20 15.46 8.30 -13.26
CA ASN A 20 15.57 8.55 -11.81
C ASN A 20 15.58 7.25 -11.01
N LEU A 21 14.81 6.25 -11.40
CA LEU A 21 14.76 4.94 -10.74
C LEU A 21 16.11 4.21 -10.91
N GLU A 22 16.66 4.16 -12.13
CA GLU A 22 17.96 3.53 -12.41
C GLU A 22 19.12 4.24 -11.71
N LYS A 23 19.08 5.59 -11.63
CA LYS A 23 20.04 6.36 -10.85
C LYS A 23 20.02 6.00 -9.35
N ASN A 24 18.86 5.54 -8.85
CA ASN A 24 18.70 5.04 -7.47
C ASN A 24 18.88 3.51 -7.37
N LEU A 25 19.49 2.89 -8.36
CA LEU A 25 19.84 1.47 -8.39
C LEU A 25 18.61 0.53 -8.36
N TYR A 26 17.50 0.92 -8.95
CA TYR A 26 16.37 0.05 -9.22
C TYR A 26 16.45 -0.51 -10.65
N ARG A 27 15.98 -1.74 -10.85
CA ARG A 27 15.72 -2.28 -12.18
C ARG A 27 14.35 -1.78 -12.63
N THR A 28 14.26 -1.27 -13.86
CA THR A 28 12.99 -0.78 -14.42
C THR A 28 12.45 -1.73 -15.48
N LEU A 29 11.14 -1.90 -15.49
CA LEU A 29 10.35 -2.52 -16.54
C LEU A 29 9.34 -1.47 -17.00
N VAL A 30 8.98 -1.49 -18.29
CA VAL A 30 8.09 -0.48 -18.87
C VAL A 30 6.94 -1.14 -19.60
N ALA A 31 5.73 -0.59 -19.40
CA ALA A 31 4.54 -0.88 -20.18
C ALA A 31 3.88 0.44 -20.62
N LEU A 32 3.34 0.48 -21.83
CA LEU A 32 2.70 1.66 -22.44
C LEU A 32 1.16 1.59 -22.37
N ASP A 33 0.63 0.47 -21.93
CA ASP A 33 -0.81 0.21 -21.81
C ASP A 33 -1.09 -0.81 -20.72
N GLY A 34 -2.37 -0.91 -20.34
CA GLY A 34 -2.82 -1.75 -19.23
C GLY A 34 -2.70 -3.26 -19.50
N GLU A 35 -2.88 -3.72 -20.74
CA GLU A 35 -2.74 -5.14 -21.09
C GLU A 35 -1.30 -5.59 -20.95
N ARG A 36 -0.38 -4.79 -21.49
CA ARG A 36 1.05 -5.06 -21.37
C ARG A 36 1.52 -5.00 -19.92
N ALA A 37 0.94 -4.10 -19.11
CA ALA A 37 1.24 -4.00 -17.69
C ALA A 37 0.90 -5.30 -16.96
N LEU A 38 -0.28 -5.87 -17.20
CA LEU A 38 -0.71 -7.16 -16.60
C LEU A 38 0.19 -8.31 -17.03
N GLU A 39 0.54 -8.39 -18.32
CA GLU A 39 1.44 -9.43 -18.84
C GLU A 39 2.81 -9.38 -18.16
N ILE A 40 3.40 -8.19 -18.08
CA ILE A 40 4.72 -7.99 -17.45
C ILE A 40 4.64 -8.28 -15.95
N ALA A 41 3.63 -7.78 -15.26
CA ALA A 41 3.48 -7.99 -13.82
C ALA A 41 3.42 -9.48 -13.46
N ARG A 42 2.66 -10.29 -14.22
CA ARG A 42 2.54 -11.74 -14.01
C ARG A 42 3.84 -12.49 -14.30
N ARG A 43 4.58 -12.08 -15.35
CA ARG A 43 5.80 -12.76 -15.79
C ARG A 43 7.01 -12.41 -14.93
N GLU A 44 7.19 -11.13 -14.62
CA GLU A 44 8.41 -10.60 -14.00
C GLU A 44 8.30 -10.43 -12.47
N ASN A 45 7.08 -10.49 -11.90
CA ASN A 45 6.80 -10.30 -10.47
C ASN A 45 7.54 -9.09 -9.88
N PRO A 46 7.23 -7.86 -10.32
CA PRO A 46 7.91 -6.65 -9.84
C PRO A 46 7.69 -6.43 -8.33
N ASP A 47 8.64 -5.78 -7.67
CA ASP A 47 8.56 -5.40 -6.26
C ASP A 47 7.65 -4.19 -6.01
N LEU A 48 7.38 -3.40 -7.06
CA LEU A 48 6.52 -2.21 -7.03
C LEU A 48 6.02 -1.92 -8.45
N ILE A 49 4.79 -1.42 -8.54
CA ILE A 49 4.22 -0.90 -9.79
C ILE A 49 3.91 0.59 -9.62
N ILE A 50 4.39 1.43 -10.54
CA ILE A 50 3.96 2.81 -10.71
C ILE A 50 3.00 2.80 -11.90
N LEU A 51 1.74 3.17 -11.69
CA LEU A 51 0.65 2.93 -12.62
C LEU A 51 -0.13 4.22 -12.90
N ASP A 52 -0.11 4.68 -14.14
CA ASP A 52 -1.01 5.76 -14.55
C ASP A 52 -2.45 5.29 -14.59
N ILE A 53 -3.37 6.16 -14.20
CA ILE A 53 -4.82 5.92 -14.31
C ILE A 53 -5.25 5.99 -15.77
N MET A 54 -4.81 7.01 -16.49
CA MET A 54 -5.27 7.33 -17.83
C MET A 54 -4.48 6.59 -18.92
N LEU A 55 -4.69 5.28 -19.01
CA LEU A 55 -4.02 4.43 -19.99
C LEU A 55 -4.93 4.10 -21.18
N PRO A 56 -4.36 3.94 -22.38
CA PRO A 56 -5.10 3.44 -23.52
C PRO A 56 -5.49 1.96 -23.34
N ALA A 57 -6.52 1.53 -24.05
CA ALA A 57 -7.07 0.18 -24.10
C ALA A 57 -7.70 -0.31 -22.79
N ARG A 58 -6.95 -0.29 -21.68
CA ARG A 58 -7.43 -0.69 -20.35
C ARG A 58 -6.95 0.33 -19.34
N ASP A 59 -7.87 0.98 -18.64
CA ASP A 59 -7.52 2.01 -17.65
C ASP A 59 -6.76 1.44 -16.45
N GLY A 60 -5.96 2.28 -15.79
CA GLY A 60 -5.14 1.88 -14.67
C GLY A 60 -5.94 1.42 -13.45
N ILE A 61 -7.18 1.88 -13.29
CA ILE A 61 -8.10 1.47 -12.23
C ILE A 61 -8.47 -0.01 -12.41
N GLU A 62 -8.81 -0.40 -13.63
CA GLU A 62 -9.13 -1.80 -13.94
C GLU A 62 -7.90 -2.70 -13.80
N VAL A 63 -6.72 -2.23 -14.27
CA VAL A 63 -5.44 -2.92 -14.08
C VAL A 63 -5.16 -3.15 -12.59
N CYS A 64 -5.30 -2.13 -11.76
CA CYS A 64 -5.12 -2.23 -10.31
C CYS A 64 -6.07 -3.26 -9.69
N ARG A 65 -7.36 -3.25 -10.08
CA ARG A 65 -8.36 -4.20 -9.59
C ARG A 65 -7.99 -5.64 -9.91
N ILE A 66 -7.55 -5.91 -11.14
CA ILE A 66 -7.12 -7.24 -11.57
C ILE A 66 -5.89 -7.69 -10.79
N LEU A 67 -4.87 -6.83 -10.69
CA LEU A 67 -3.66 -7.14 -9.94
C LEU A 67 -3.95 -7.47 -8.48
N ARG A 68 -4.89 -6.78 -7.84
CA ARG A 68 -5.27 -7.04 -6.45
C ARG A 68 -6.02 -8.36 -6.22
N GLN A 69 -6.58 -8.95 -7.25
CA GLN A 69 -7.14 -10.31 -7.19
C GLN A 69 -6.04 -11.38 -7.30
N GLU A 70 -4.90 -11.04 -7.90
CA GLU A 70 -3.83 -11.96 -8.24
C GLU A 70 -2.61 -11.84 -7.33
N SER A 71 -2.35 -10.64 -6.76
CA SER A 71 -1.14 -10.36 -5.97
C SER A 71 -1.31 -9.21 -4.99
N ASP A 72 -0.43 -9.17 -4.00
CA ASP A 72 -0.29 -8.08 -3.04
C ASP A 72 0.88 -7.12 -3.41
N VAL A 73 1.32 -7.11 -4.68
CA VAL A 73 2.40 -6.21 -5.14
C VAL A 73 2.03 -4.75 -4.83
N PRO A 74 2.91 -3.96 -4.23
CA PRO A 74 2.64 -2.56 -3.97
C PRO A 74 2.38 -1.77 -5.25
N ILE A 75 1.34 -0.89 -5.24
CA ILE A 75 0.98 -0.04 -6.38
C ILE A 75 0.92 1.43 -5.95
N ILE A 76 1.69 2.27 -6.63
CA ILE A 76 1.57 3.74 -6.57
C ILE A 76 0.84 4.20 -7.82
N MET A 77 -0.34 4.81 -7.66
CA MET A 77 -1.11 5.35 -8.78
C MET A 77 -0.64 6.76 -9.13
N LEU A 78 -0.51 7.05 -10.43
CA LEU A 78 -0.35 8.41 -10.95
C LEU A 78 -1.71 8.91 -11.41
N THR A 79 -2.13 10.11 -10.99
CA THR A 79 -3.47 10.65 -11.28
C THR A 79 -3.41 12.11 -11.69
N ALA A 80 -4.34 12.57 -12.55
CA ALA A 80 -4.50 13.98 -12.87
C ALA A 80 -5.12 14.76 -11.69
N ARG A 81 -4.87 16.08 -11.64
CA ARG A 81 -5.21 16.96 -10.51
C ARG A 81 -6.72 17.16 -10.29
N ASP A 82 -7.53 16.97 -11.31
CA ASP A 82 -8.91 17.46 -11.33
C ASP A 82 -9.98 16.41 -10.98
N GLU A 83 -9.60 15.17 -10.71
CA GLU A 83 -10.56 14.11 -10.41
C GLU A 83 -10.40 13.64 -8.95
N GLU A 84 -11.03 14.38 -8.04
CA GLU A 84 -11.19 13.96 -6.64
C GLU A 84 -11.86 12.57 -6.54
N LEU A 85 -12.70 12.24 -7.52
CA LEU A 85 -13.31 10.94 -7.71
C LEU A 85 -12.27 9.84 -8.02
N ASP A 86 -11.26 10.11 -8.86
CA ASP A 86 -10.26 9.11 -9.23
C ASP A 86 -9.34 8.77 -8.07
N ARG A 87 -9.03 9.73 -7.21
CA ARG A 87 -8.25 9.48 -5.99
C ARG A 87 -9.00 8.59 -5.00
N VAL A 88 -10.28 8.83 -4.81
CA VAL A 88 -11.14 8.02 -3.94
C VAL A 88 -11.34 6.64 -4.54
N LEU A 89 -11.62 6.54 -5.85
CA LEU A 89 -11.78 5.27 -6.56
C LEU A 89 -10.47 4.46 -6.59
N GLY A 90 -9.33 5.08 -6.91
CA GLY A 90 -8.03 4.40 -6.96
C GLY A 90 -7.63 3.79 -5.62
N LEU A 91 -7.88 4.51 -4.52
CA LEU A 91 -7.65 4.01 -3.18
C LEU A 91 -8.65 2.90 -2.80
N GLU A 92 -9.94 3.05 -3.11
CA GLU A 92 -10.97 2.02 -2.83
C GLU A 92 -10.71 0.72 -3.59
N ILE A 93 -10.06 0.78 -4.75
CA ILE A 93 -9.75 -0.36 -5.61
C ILE A 93 -8.50 -1.11 -5.15
N GLY A 94 -7.62 -0.46 -4.41
CA GLY A 94 -6.52 -1.21 -3.83
C GLY A 94 -5.11 -0.63 -3.99
N ALA A 95 -4.92 0.58 -4.51
CA ALA A 95 -3.62 1.22 -4.53
C ALA A 95 -3.07 1.45 -3.09
N ASP A 96 -1.77 1.37 -2.92
CA ASP A 96 -1.10 1.59 -1.64
C ASP A 96 -0.76 3.06 -1.42
N ASP A 97 -0.61 3.80 -2.52
CA ASP A 97 -0.36 5.23 -2.52
C ASP A 97 -0.80 5.85 -3.86
N TYR A 98 -0.88 7.18 -3.92
CA TYR A 98 -1.13 7.91 -5.17
C TYR A 98 -0.29 9.19 -5.22
N VAL A 99 0.02 9.62 -6.44
CA VAL A 99 0.77 10.84 -6.73
C VAL A 99 0.03 11.62 -7.81
N VAL A 100 -0.20 12.91 -7.55
CA VAL A 100 -0.96 13.78 -8.46
C VAL A 100 -0.03 14.40 -9.50
N LYS A 101 -0.34 14.27 -10.79
CA LYS A 101 0.33 14.97 -11.89
C LYS A 101 -0.09 16.47 -11.91
N PRO A 102 0.84 17.44 -12.09
CA PRO A 102 2.28 17.25 -12.17
C PRO A 102 2.92 17.03 -10.80
N PHE A 103 3.82 16.07 -10.70
CA PHE A 103 4.49 15.73 -9.46
C PHE A 103 5.99 16.09 -9.46
N SER A 104 6.53 16.26 -8.27
CA SER A 104 7.97 16.36 -8.08
C SER A 104 8.60 14.97 -8.12
N MET A 105 9.65 14.79 -8.93
CA MET A 105 10.41 13.55 -8.96
C MET A 105 10.97 13.17 -7.58
N ARG A 106 11.35 14.18 -6.78
CA ARG A 106 11.80 13.97 -5.40
C ARG A 106 10.70 13.37 -4.53
N GLU A 107 9.48 13.85 -4.67
CA GLU A 107 8.32 13.32 -3.96
C GLU A 107 8.05 11.87 -4.34
N LEU A 108 7.96 11.56 -5.63
CA LEU A 108 7.71 10.20 -6.10
C LEU A 108 8.81 9.23 -5.63
N MET A 109 10.09 9.63 -5.72
CA MET A 109 11.20 8.80 -5.25
C MET A 109 11.16 8.55 -3.74
N ALA A 110 10.71 9.52 -2.93
CA ALA A 110 10.51 9.33 -1.50
C ALA A 110 9.41 8.29 -1.23
N ARG A 111 8.31 8.33 -1.98
CA ARG A 111 7.20 7.36 -1.88
C ARG A 111 7.64 5.96 -2.31
N VAL A 112 8.31 5.83 -3.45
CA VAL A 112 8.91 4.57 -3.93
C VAL A 112 9.78 3.95 -2.84
N LYS A 113 10.68 4.74 -2.27
CA LYS A 113 11.58 4.27 -1.21
C LYS A 113 10.81 3.82 0.05
N THR A 114 9.78 4.55 0.43
CA THR A 114 8.95 4.22 1.60
C THR A 114 8.19 2.91 1.37
N VAL A 115 7.57 2.76 0.21
CA VAL A 115 6.80 1.56 -0.15
C VAL A 115 7.71 0.33 -0.23
N LEU A 116 8.85 0.44 -0.92
CA LEU A 116 9.81 -0.68 -1.03
C LEU A 116 10.47 -1.01 0.31
N ARG A 117 10.69 -0.05 1.20
CA ARG A 117 11.21 -0.33 2.55
C ARG A 117 10.28 -1.24 3.32
N ARG A 118 8.96 -1.09 3.22
CA ARG A 118 7.97 -1.96 3.86
C ARG A 118 8.12 -3.41 3.40
N SER A 119 8.29 -3.63 2.10
CA SER A 119 8.50 -4.98 1.56
C SER A 119 9.88 -5.57 1.90
N GLN A 120 10.86 -4.73 2.24
CA GLN A 120 12.24 -5.14 2.52
C GLN A 120 12.62 -5.08 4.01
N THR A 121 11.81 -4.46 4.90
CA THR A 121 12.17 -4.31 6.33
C THR A 121 12.03 -5.62 7.10
N MET A 122 12.37 -6.72 6.49
CA MET A 122 12.52 -8.01 7.16
C MET A 122 13.80 -8.13 8.02
N SER A 123 14.59 -7.05 8.22
CA SER A 123 15.94 -7.34 8.76
C SER A 123 16.57 -6.40 9.79
N VAL A 124 15.97 -5.30 10.27
CA VAL A 124 16.79 -4.37 11.11
C VAL A 124 16.15 -3.85 12.41
N GLN A 125 14.90 -4.11 12.72
CA GLN A 125 14.47 -3.92 14.12
C GLN A 125 13.67 -5.14 14.57
N SER A 126 14.24 -5.92 15.46
CA SER A 126 13.61 -7.06 16.12
C SER A 126 12.53 -6.58 17.09
N ASP A 127 11.46 -6.01 16.58
CA ASP A 127 10.25 -5.91 17.36
C ASP A 127 9.78 -7.34 17.64
N LYS A 128 9.57 -7.63 18.91
CA LYS A 128 9.09 -8.96 19.32
C LYS A 128 7.67 -9.16 18.79
N PRO A 129 7.27 -10.39 18.54
CA PRO A 129 5.87 -10.69 18.23
C PRO A 129 4.94 -10.06 19.26
N ILE A 130 3.86 -9.46 18.78
CA ILE A 130 2.84 -8.84 19.62
C ILE A 130 1.61 -9.73 19.58
N THR A 131 1.05 -10.02 20.75
CA THR A 131 -0.23 -10.70 20.86
C THR A 131 -1.22 -9.78 21.56
N VAL A 132 -2.33 -9.51 20.91
CA VAL A 132 -3.48 -8.76 21.45
C VAL A 132 -4.68 -9.68 21.33
N GLU A 133 -5.17 -10.17 22.46
CA GLU A 133 -6.20 -11.22 22.54
C GLU A 133 -5.84 -12.44 21.68
N LYS A 134 -6.56 -12.64 20.59
CA LYS A 134 -6.42 -13.75 19.65
C LYS A 134 -5.57 -13.41 18.42
N LEU A 135 -5.15 -12.14 18.30
CA LEU A 135 -4.35 -11.64 17.21
C LEU A 135 -2.87 -11.72 17.57
N THR A 136 -2.09 -12.42 16.77
CA THR A 136 -0.63 -12.50 16.89
C THR A 136 0.00 -11.93 15.63
N LEU A 137 0.93 -11.01 15.81
CA LEU A 137 1.67 -10.33 14.73
C LEU A 137 3.16 -10.54 14.94
N ASP A 138 3.83 -11.18 14.01
CA ASP A 138 5.27 -11.39 14.01
C ASP A 138 5.94 -10.49 12.95
N PRO A 139 6.55 -9.37 13.35
CA PRO A 139 7.18 -8.45 12.41
C PRO A 139 8.45 -9.04 11.78
N GLY A 140 9.13 -9.96 12.46
CA GLY A 140 10.33 -10.62 11.93
C GLY A 140 10.02 -11.60 10.80
N ARG A 141 8.83 -12.19 10.81
CA ARG A 141 8.33 -13.09 9.76
C ARG A 141 7.34 -12.42 8.83
N HIS A 142 6.88 -11.22 9.17
CA HIS A 142 5.81 -10.51 8.51
C HIS A 142 4.51 -11.34 8.43
N GLU A 143 4.24 -12.08 9.51
CA GLU A 143 3.10 -12.98 9.62
C GLU A 143 2.06 -12.42 10.60
N ALA A 144 0.81 -12.46 10.21
CA ALA A 144 -0.33 -12.15 11.04
C ALA A 144 -1.20 -13.40 11.20
N ARG A 145 -1.66 -13.68 12.41
CA ARG A 145 -2.56 -14.80 12.73
C ARG A 145 -3.67 -14.34 13.64
N TYR A 146 -4.86 -14.84 13.41
CA TYR A 146 -5.99 -14.69 14.32
C TYR A 146 -6.43 -16.06 14.80
N HIS A 147 -6.30 -16.35 16.10
CA HIS A 147 -6.24 -17.70 16.62
C HIS A 147 -5.15 -18.51 15.88
N ASP A 148 -5.53 -19.61 15.26
CA ASP A 148 -4.63 -20.46 14.48
C ASP A 148 -4.67 -20.19 12.97
N GLU A 149 -5.57 -19.29 12.50
CA GLU A 149 -5.71 -18.95 11.08
C GLU A 149 -4.70 -17.87 10.67
N ALA A 150 -3.98 -18.13 9.59
CA ALA A 150 -3.12 -17.13 8.98
C ALA A 150 -3.96 -16.07 8.26
N LEU A 151 -3.63 -14.79 8.48
CA LEU A 151 -4.25 -13.66 7.77
C LEU A 151 -3.40 -13.29 6.56
N SER A 152 -3.98 -13.32 5.38
CA SER A 152 -3.30 -12.90 4.13
C SER A 152 -3.36 -11.38 4.00
N LEU A 153 -2.36 -10.68 4.54
CA LEU A 153 -2.25 -9.23 4.51
C LEU A 153 -1.14 -8.80 3.55
N SER A 154 -1.36 -7.69 2.84
CA SER A 154 -0.27 -7.00 2.14
C SER A 154 0.69 -6.37 3.16
N ALA A 155 1.88 -5.95 2.71
CA ALA A 155 2.86 -5.29 3.57
C ALA A 155 2.27 -4.06 4.27
N LEU A 156 1.52 -3.23 3.55
CA LEU A 156 0.87 -2.05 4.12
C LEU A 156 -0.20 -2.41 5.15
N GLU A 157 -1.02 -3.41 4.87
CA GLU A 157 -2.08 -3.86 5.79
C GLU A 157 -1.49 -4.46 7.07
N PHE A 158 -0.39 -5.23 6.94
CA PHE A 158 0.35 -5.74 8.08
C PHE A 158 0.92 -4.61 8.94
N ASP A 159 1.64 -3.65 8.33
CA ASP A 159 2.25 -2.52 9.05
C ASP A 159 1.19 -1.67 9.78
N LEU A 160 0.04 -1.45 9.13
CA LEU A 160 -1.07 -0.71 9.72
C LEU A 160 -1.67 -1.46 10.92
N LEU A 161 -1.90 -2.77 10.79
CA LEU A 161 -2.41 -3.59 11.87
C LEU A 161 -1.39 -3.70 13.02
N PHE A 162 -0.10 -3.85 12.70
CA PHE A 162 0.98 -3.88 13.67
C PHE A 162 1.13 -2.56 14.42
N CYS A 163 1.03 -1.43 13.72
CA CYS A 163 1.03 -0.11 14.33
C CYS A 163 -0.14 0.05 15.33
N LEU A 164 -1.35 -0.34 14.93
CA LEU A 164 -2.51 -0.32 15.82
C LEU A 164 -2.36 -1.27 17.02
N ALA A 165 -1.77 -2.45 16.82
CA ALA A 165 -1.53 -3.44 17.88
C ALA A 165 -0.50 -2.96 18.91
N ARG A 166 0.54 -2.25 18.49
CA ARG A 166 1.50 -1.60 19.41
C ARG A 166 0.84 -0.55 20.31
N HIS A 167 -0.26 0.03 19.87
CA HIS A 167 -1.03 1.04 20.59
C HIS A 167 -2.42 0.51 20.98
N ALA A 168 -2.53 -0.80 21.23
CA ALA A 168 -3.80 -1.44 21.55
C ALA A 168 -4.54 -0.70 22.68
N GLY A 169 -5.84 -0.47 22.51
CA GLY A 169 -6.68 0.30 23.42
C GLY A 169 -6.56 1.82 23.31
N GLN A 170 -5.54 2.36 22.63
CA GLN A 170 -5.36 3.79 22.42
C GLN A 170 -5.90 4.21 21.05
N VAL A 171 -6.47 5.42 20.99
CA VAL A 171 -6.91 6.00 19.73
C VAL A 171 -5.70 6.65 19.02
N MET A 172 -5.44 6.22 17.81
CA MET A 172 -4.45 6.86 16.93
C MET A 172 -5.16 7.75 15.91
N THR A 173 -4.70 8.98 15.78
CA THR A 173 -5.25 9.89 14.76
C THR A 173 -4.81 9.45 13.35
N ARG A 174 -5.48 9.96 12.32
CA ARG A 174 -5.11 9.68 10.93
C ARG A 174 -3.69 10.14 10.62
N GLU A 175 -3.32 11.31 11.13
CA GLU A 175 -1.97 11.89 10.99
C GLU A 175 -0.92 11.00 11.67
N GLN A 176 -1.19 10.51 12.88
CA GLN A 176 -0.28 9.62 13.59
C GLN A 176 -0.09 8.29 12.85
N LEU A 177 -1.17 7.71 12.32
CA LEU A 177 -1.11 6.49 11.51
C LEU A 177 -0.34 6.76 10.20
N LEU A 178 -0.59 7.91 9.56
CA LEU A 178 0.11 8.30 8.36
C LEU A 178 1.62 8.41 8.59
N ASP A 179 2.02 9.15 9.63
CA ASP A 179 3.44 9.33 9.97
C ASP A 179 4.13 8.01 10.30
N GLN A 180 3.48 7.12 11.05
CA GLN A 180 4.09 5.87 11.48
C GLN A 180 4.12 4.82 10.37
N VAL A 181 3.08 4.74 9.56
CA VAL A 181 2.95 3.72 8.52
C VAL A 181 3.47 4.23 7.19
N TRP A 182 3.16 5.45 6.76
CA TRP A 182 3.64 6.03 5.48
C TRP A 182 4.95 6.83 5.63
N GLY A 183 5.28 7.30 6.83
CA GLY A 183 6.52 8.02 7.15
C GLY A 183 6.35 9.54 7.15
N TYR A 184 7.25 10.23 7.87
CA TYR A 184 7.22 11.71 8.06
C TYR A 184 7.31 12.53 6.76
N ASP A 185 7.90 11.96 5.72
CA ASP A 185 8.03 12.63 4.41
C ASP A 185 6.79 12.45 3.51
N TYR A 186 5.70 11.92 4.07
CA TYR A 186 4.47 11.72 3.31
C TYR A 186 3.65 13.02 3.27
N PHE A 187 3.60 13.66 2.11
CA PHE A 187 2.83 14.89 1.86
C PHE A 187 1.44 14.63 1.23
N GLY A 188 0.93 13.41 1.32
CA GLY A 188 -0.36 13.02 0.74
C GLY A 188 -1.54 13.25 1.69
N ASP A 189 -2.73 12.91 1.18
CA ASP A 189 -3.99 13.05 1.90
C ASP A 189 -4.15 11.95 2.96
N THR A 190 -4.63 12.30 4.14
CA THR A 190 -4.92 11.35 5.24
C THR A 190 -5.98 10.31 4.87
N ARG A 191 -6.75 10.52 3.81
CA ARG A 191 -7.75 9.56 3.28
C ARG A 191 -7.16 8.21 2.87
N VAL A 192 -5.84 8.13 2.58
CA VAL A 192 -5.16 6.85 2.35
C VAL A 192 -5.29 5.91 3.56
N VAL A 193 -5.31 6.47 4.77
CA VAL A 193 -5.49 5.70 6.01
C VAL A 193 -6.89 5.08 6.06
N ASP A 194 -7.93 5.85 5.74
CA ASP A 194 -9.32 5.37 5.77
C ASP A 194 -9.51 4.21 4.79
N THR A 195 -8.90 4.32 3.62
CA THR A 195 -8.96 3.28 2.60
C THR A 195 -8.19 2.03 3.01
N ALA A 196 -6.97 2.19 3.54
CA ALA A 196 -6.19 1.07 4.06
C ALA A 196 -6.92 0.34 5.19
N ILE A 197 -7.57 1.06 6.10
CA ILE A 197 -8.44 0.49 7.16
C ILE A 197 -9.62 -0.29 6.57
N LYS A 198 -10.28 0.26 5.53
CA LYS A 198 -11.40 -0.42 4.85
C LYS A 198 -10.96 -1.76 4.26
N ARG A 199 -9.80 -1.76 3.57
CA ARG A 199 -9.19 -2.97 2.98
C ARG A 199 -8.80 -3.98 4.06
N LEU A 200 -8.07 -3.52 5.09
CA LEU A 200 -7.68 -4.35 6.23
C LEU A 200 -8.90 -5.04 6.86
N ARG A 201 -9.97 -4.30 7.14
CA ARG A 201 -11.22 -4.89 7.66
C ARG A 201 -11.81 -5.91 6.69
N GLY A 202 -11.78 -5.65 5.38
CA GLY A 202 -12.22 -6.60 4.35
C GLY A 202 -11.47 -7.92 4.41
N LYS A 203 -10.15 -7.88 4.57
CA LYS A 203 -9.31 -9.08 4.73
C LYS A 203 -9.58 -9.79 6.07
N LEU A 204 -9.68 -9.05 7.16
CA LEU A 204 -10.02 -9.60 8.48
C LEU A 204 -11.39 -10.30 8.47
N LYS A 205 -12.36 -9.79 7.73
CA LYS A 205 -13.70 -10.39 7.61
C LYS A 205 -13.70 -11.78 6.96
N GLN A 206 -12.65 -12.13 6.21
CA GLN A 206 -12.54 -13.45 5.56
C GLN A 206 -12.15 -14.56 6.54
N SER A 207 -11.66 -14.22 7.73
CA SER A 207 -11.37 -15.18 8.78
C SER A 207 -12.64 -15.69 9.46
N SER A 208 -12.62 -16.91 9.97
CA SER A 208 -13.78 -17.61 10.55
C SER A 208 -14.44 -16.87 11.72
N ASP A 209 -13.66 -16.15 12.49
CA ASP A 209 -14.13 -15.42 13.70
C ASP A 209 -14.44 -13.92 13.45
N HIS A 210 -14.35 -13.46 12.21
CA HIS A 210 -14.65 -12.09 11.80
C HIS A 210 -13.96 -11.00 12.64
N PRO A 211 -12.60 -10.99 12.72
CA PRO A 211 -11.87 -10.06 13.59
C PRO A 211 -11.88 -8.58 13.11
N GLU A 212 -12.64 -8.23 12.08
CA GLU A 212 -12.77 -6.84 11.60
C GLU A 212 -13.31 -5.89 12.67
N THR A 213 -14.01 -6.42 13.67
CA THR A 213 -14.53 -5.65 14.82
C THR A 213 -13.44 -5.19 15.78
N LEU A 214 -12.24 -5.80 15.71
CA LEU A 214 -11.08 -5.37 16.50
C LEU A 214 -10.63 -3.96 16.14
N VAL A 215 -10.75 -3.56 14.87
CA VAL A 215 -10.36 -2.22 14.42
C VAL A 215 -11.57 -1.28 14.50
N ILE A 216 -11.62 -0.47 15.56
CA ILE A 216 -12.74 0.44 15.87
C ILE A 216 -12.46 1.82 15.26
N THR A 217 -13.50 2.42 14.67
CA THR A 217 -13.47 3.83 14.25
C THR A 217 -13.92 4.73 15.40
N VAL A 218 -13.08 5.68 15.77
CA VAL A 218 -13.46 6.77 16.68
C VAL A 218 -13.78 8.00 15.83
N ARG A 219 -15.07 8.27 15.67
CA ARG A 219 -15.56 9.32 14.76
C ARG A 219 -14.91 10.67 15.05
N GLY A 220 -14.47 11.35 14.01
CA GLY A 220 -13.81 12.66 14.08
C GLY A 220 -12.37 12.63 14.62
N VAL A 221 -11.84 11.47 15.06
CA VAL A 221 -10.50 11.34 15.65
C VAL A 221 -9.63 10.41 14.83
N GLY A 222 -9.97 9.12 14.74
CA GLY A 222 -9.12 8.15 14.07
C GLY A 222 -9.56 6.71 14.32
N TYR A 223 -8.60 5.84 14.59
CA TYR A 223 -8.81 4.41 14.74
C TYR A 223 -8.11 3.85 15.98
N LYS A 224 -8.62 2.77 16.52
CA LYS A 224 -7.94 1.99 17.56
C LYS A 224 -8.12 0.50 17.35
N LEU A 225 -7.17 -0.29 17.81
CA LEU A 225 -7.37 -1.71 18.01
C LEU A 225 -8.03 -1.90 19.40
N ASP A 226 -9.18 -2.59 19.44
CA ASP A 226 -9.82 -2.91 20.72
C ASP A 226 -8.97 -3.95 21.46
N SER A 227 -8.72 -3.67 22.72
CA SER A 227 -8.18 -4.64 23.67
C SER A 227 -9.21 -4.76 24.79
N LYS A 228 -10.13 -5.71 24.64
CA LYS A 228 -11.01 -6.01 25.77
C LYS A 228 -10.15 -6.63 26.88
N ASN A 229 -10.17 -6.00 28.05
CA ASN A 229 -9.72 -6.64 29.27
C ASN A 229 -10.59 -7.83 29.61
#